data_1afa29bab27d6c1587f3eab3317292a4
#
_entry.id   1afa29bab27d6c1587f3eab3317292a4
#
_cell.length_a   1.000
_cell.length_b   1.000
_cell.length_c   1.000
_cell.angle_alpha   90.00
_cell.angle_beta   90.00
_cell.angle_gamma   90.00
#
_symmetry.space_group_name_H-M   'P 1'
#
loop_
_entity.id
_entity.type
_entity.pdbx_description
1 polymer ?
#
loop_
_entity_poly.entity_id
_entity_poly.type
_entity_poly.pdbx_seq_one_letter_code
_entity_poly.pdbx_strand_id
1 'polypeptide(L)'
;MKSIIIAIALVSLVFAQDDCSGKTLKADTTLKIGGRNVIVQFPSGFGSKPAPLLINYHPIMGSAQQWKGGSQIAKVALADGAVVAFMDGATGGMGQAWNVGPCCTDADDITFTKDFIKEITEKACIDPKRIYAAGFSMGGGMSNYVGCFLADQIAAAAPSAFDLAKEIVEAGKCKPARAFPILNFRGTSDNIVMYNGGLSQVVPGKPITFMGAKNNFAEWAKMDGCSGSPKANTPGNGCEMYEECKDGAKVGLCTIQGGGHAEGNGQQGWAFLKEFSLP
;
A
#
# COMPACT_ATOMS: atom_id res chain seq x y z
N MET A 1 21.63 24.04 60.89
CA MET A 1 21.74 23.07 59.81
C MET A 1 20.32 22.82 59.24
N LYS A 2 20.00 23.29 58.06
CA LYS A 2 18.68 23.08 57.43
C LYS A 2 18.82 21.91 56.45
N SER A 3 18.16 20.80 56.73
CA SER A 3 18.11 19.63 55.85
C SER A 3 17.16 19.92 54.71
N ILE A 4 17.68 19.90 53.48
CA ILE A 4 16.90 19.95 52.25
C ILE A 4 16.51 18.52 51.85
N ILE A 5 15.22 18.21 51.92
CA ILE A 5 14.66 16.95 51.42
C ILE A 5 14.37 17.15 49.94
N ILE A 6 15.14 16.48 49.09
CA ILE A 6 14.88 16.42 47.65
C ILE A 6 13.88 15.30 47.42
N ALA A 7 12.65 15.63 47.06
CA ALA A 7 11.65 14.67 46.61
C ALA A 7 11.91 14.32 45.15
N ILE A 8 12.37 13.08 44.91
CA ILE A 8 12.50 12.54 43.55
C ILE A 8 11.11 12.06 43.12
N ALA A 9 10.46 12.79 42.23
CA ALA A 9 9.24 12.34 41.60
C ALA A 9 9.59 11.24 40.56
N LEU A 10 9.26 10.00 40.87
CA LEU A 10 9.27 8.91 39.90
C LEU A 10 8.13 9.15 38.91
N VAL A 11 8.47 9.64 37.73
CA VAL A 11 7.56 9.62 36.54
C VAL A 11 7.54 8.18 36.05
N SER A 12 6.53 7.41 36.43
CA SER A 12 6.24 6.12 35.82
C SER A 12 5.76 6.38 34.39
N LEU A 13 6.63 6.12 33.41
CA LEU A 13 6.23 5.96 32.01
C LEU A 13 5.31 4.74 31.93
N VAL A 14 4.00 4.99 31.95
CA VAL A 14 3.01 3.99 31.56
C VAL A 14 3.16 3.82 30.04
N PHE A 15 3.95 2.83 29.63
CA PHE A 15 3.85 2.34 28.27
C PHE A 15 2.42 1.83 28.11
N ALA A 16 1.63 2.46 27.26
CA ALA A 16 0.35 1.92 26.85
C ALA A 16 0.66 0.53 26.25
N GLN A 17 0.35 -0.51 26.99
CA GLN A 17 0.45 -1.88 26.54
C GLN A 17 -0.65 -1.98 25.47
N ASP A 18 -0.25 -2.17 24.20
CA ASP A 18 -1.19 -2.38 23.10
C ASP A 18 -2.06 -3.60 23.44
N ASP A 19 -3.22 -3.31 24.01
CA ASP A 19 -4.09 -4.33 24.57
C ASP A 19 -5.00 -4.90 23.47
N CYS A 20 -4.77 -6.17 23.13
CA CYS A 20 -5.66 -6.93 22.26
C CYS A 20 -6.95 -7.40 22.94
N SER A 21 -7.19 -7.01 24.22
CA SER A 21 -8.41 -7.39 24.93
C SER A 21 -9.65 -6.80 24.26
N GLY A 22 -10.74 -7.54 24.27
CA GLY A 22 -11.99 -7.12 23.64
C GLY A 22 -12.04 -7.23 22.12
N LYS A 23 -10.93 -7.57 21.44
CA LYS A 23 -10.95 -7.81 19.98
C LYS A 23 -11.66 -9.14 19.65
N THR A 24 -12.61 -9.08 18.75
CA THR A 24 -13.52 -10.20 18.45
C THR A 24 -13.11 -11.02 17.22
N LEU A 25 -12.40 -10.40 16.26
CA LEU A 25 -11.93 -11.09 15.05
C LEU A 25 -10.54 -11.69 15.28
N LYS A 26 -10.45 -13.02 15.19
CA LYS A 26 -9.22 -13.79 15.44
C LYS A 26 -8.94 -14.87 14.41
N ALA A 27 -9.83 -15.05 13.43
CA ALA A 27 -9.72 -16.09 12.41
C ALA A 27 -10.24 -15.58 11.06
N ASP A 28 -9.85 -16.28 9.99
CA ASP A 28 -10.24 -15.96 8.61
C ASP A 28 -11.73 -15.67 8.53
N THR A 29 -12.06 -14.58 7.87
CA THR A 29 -13.42 -14.07 7.76
C THR A 29 -13.65 -13.28 6.47
N THR A 30 -14.89 -13.03 6.15
CA THR A 30 -15.28 -12.07 5.12
C THR A 30 -16.11 -10.98 5.76
N LEU A 31 -15.62 -9.75 5.70
CA LEU A 31 -16.34 -8.55 6.11
C LEU A 31 -17.12 -7.98 4.93
N LYS A 32 -18.21 -7.27 5.21
CA LYS A 32 -18.99 -6.55 4.21
C LYS A 32 -18.93 -5.05 4.51
N ILE A 33 -18.18 -4.31 3.69
CA ILE A 33 -17.94 -2.88 3.86
C ILE A 33 -18.60 -2.15 2.69
N GLY A 34 -19.50 -1.23 2.94
CA GLY A 34 -20.19 -0.48 1.89
C GLY A 34 -20.83 -1.36 0.78
N GLY A 35 -21.27 -2.59 1.14
CA GLY A 35 -21.83 -3.56 0.20
C GLY A 35 -20.82 -4.45 -0.53
N ARG A 36 -19.51 -4.20 -0.44
CA ARG A 36 -18.43 -5.00 -1.04
C ARG A 36 -17.80 -5.95 -0.01
N ASN A 37 -17.26 -7.07 -0.48
CA ASN A 37 -16.58 -8.01 0.42
C ASN A 37 -15.13 -7.63 0.61
N VAL A 38 -14.62 -7.94 1.81
CA VAL A 38 -13.20 -7.94 2.13
C VAL A 38 -12.89 -9.27 2.78
N ILE A 39 -12.08 -10.09 2.14
CA ILE A 39 -11.63 -11.37 2.70
C ILE A 39 -10.40 -11.10 3.55
N VAL A 40 -10.46 -11.43 4.82
CA VAL A 40 -9.38 -11.22 5.77
C VAL A 40 -8.80 -12.56 6.19
N GLN A 41 -7.48 -12.70 6.04
CA GLN A 41 -6.72 -13.86 6.52
C GLN A 41 -5.85 -13.47 7.70
N PHE A 42 -5.86 -14.32 8.71
CA PHE A 42 -5.08 -14.13 9.92
C PHE A 42 -3.89 -15.10 9.98
N PRO A 43 -2.72 -14.64 10.41
CA PRO A 43 -1.55 -15.53 10.56
C PRO A 43 -1.74 -16.49 11.73
N SER A 44 -1.01 -17.60 11.73
CA SER A 44 -0.97 -18.52 12.86
C SER A 44 -0.55 -17.81 14.15
N GLY A 45 -1.24 -18.08 15.25
CA GLY A 45 -0.95 -17.48 16.56
C GLY A 45 -1.37 -16.01 16.70
N PHE A 46 -2.22 -15.50 15.81
CA PHE A 46 -2.75 -14.14 15.88
C PHE A 46 -3.51 -13.85 17.19
N GLY A 47 -3.38 -12.62 17.67
CA GLY A 47 -4.18 -12.10 18.79
C GLY A 47 -3.45 -11.99 20.12
N SER A 48 -2.16 -12.40 20.21
CA SER A 48 -1.34 -12.21 21.41
C SER A 48 -0.69 -10.81 21.48
N LYS A 49 -0.50 -10.15 20.34
CA LYS A 49 0.06 -8.80 20.19
C LYS A 49 -0.47 -8.16 18.91
N PRO A 50 -0.47 -6.81 18.80
CA PRO A 50 -0.88 -6.12 17.57
C PRO A 50 -0.04 -6.54 16.37
N ALA A 51 -0.73 -6.95 15.29
CA ALA A 51 -0.11 -7.40 14.05
C ALA A 51 -0.16 -6.32 12.98
N PRO A 52 0.82 -6.27 12.04
CA PRO A 52 0.70 -5.45 10.85
C PRO A 52 -0.46 -5.92 9.98
N LEU A 53 -1.00 -4.98 9.17
CA LEU A 53 -2.03 -5.26 8.18
C LEU A 53 -1.52 -4.97 6.78
N LEU A 54 -1.65 -5.92 5.86
CA LEU A 54 -1.47 -5.69 4.43
C LEU A 54 -2.84 -5.64 3.73
N ILE A 55 -3.18 -4.50 3.16
CA ILE A 55 -4.34 -4.33 2.27
C ILE A 55 -3.88 -4.65 0.85
N ASN A 56 -4.53 -5.61 0.20
CA ASN A 56 -4.12 -6.13 -1.10
C ASN A 56 -5.24 -5.98 -2.13
N TYR A 57 -4.95 -5.27 -3.21
CA TYR A 57 -5.90 -4.92 -4.27
C TYR A 57 -5.69 -5.81 -5.50
N HIS A 58 -6.77 -6.42 -5.99
CA HIS A 58 -6.76 -7.30 -7.17
C HIS A 58 -6.63 -6.52 -8.50
N PRO A 59 -6.13 -7.16 -9.59
CA PRO A 59 -6.14 -6.57 -10.92
C PRO A 59 -7.58 -6.37 -11.44
N ILE A 60 -7.72 -5.57 -12.52
CA ILE A 60 -9.01 -5.41 -13.20
C ILE A 60 -9.61 -6.77 -13.54
N MET A 61 -10.94 -6.90 -13.50
CA MET A 61 -11.71 -8.12 -13.74
C MET A 61 -11.44 -9.24 -12.70
N GLY A 62 -10.59 -8.98 -11.72
CA GLY A 62 -10.33 -9.91 -10.61
C GLY A 62 -11.39 -9.81 -9.51
N SER A 63 -11.12 -10.49 -8.42
CA SER A 63 -11.89 -10.41 -7.17
C SER A 63 -10.99 -10.71 -5.98
N ALA A 64 -11.45 -10.35 -4.77
CA ALA A 64 -10.78 -10.71 -3.52
C ALA A 64 -10.49 -12.23 -3.44
N GLN A 65 -11.47 -13.06 -3.84
CA GLN A 65 -11.35 -14.52 -3.79
C GLN A 65 -10.29 -15.07 -4.75
N GLN A 66 -10.22 -14.54 -5.97
CA GLN A 66 -9.19 -14.97 -6.94
C GLN A 66 -7.80 -14.50 -6.50
N TRP A 67 -7.71 -13.24 -6.03
CA TRP A 67 -6.44 -12.63 -5.67
C TRP A 67 -5.84 -13.21 -4.38
N LYS A 68 -6.67 -13.68 -3.45
CA LYS A 68 -6.26 -14.43 -2.25
C LYS A 68 -5.34 -15.60 -2.59
N GLY A 69 -5.59 -16.30 -3.71
CA GLY A 69 -4.75 -17.41 -4.16
C GLY A 69 -3.52 -16.98 -4.99
N GLY A 70 -3.56 -15.79 -5.61
CA GLY A 70 -2.61 -15.32 -6.62
C GLY A 70 -1.44 -14.50 -6.08
N SER A 71 -1.66 -13.62 -5.13
CA SER A 71 -0.67 -12.63 -4.69
C SER A 71 0.52 -13.25 -3.95
N GLN A 72 1.73 -12.95 -4.44
CA GLN A 72 2.98 -13.41 -3.81
C GLN A 72 3.31 -12.61 -2.55
N ILE A 73 3.15 -11.28 -2.58
CA ILE A 73 3.43 -10.44 -1.42
C ILE A 73 2.49 -10.78 -0.25
N ALA A 74 1.24 -11.13 -0.53
CA ALA A 74 0.28 -11.55 0.49
C ALA A 74 0.71 -12.84 1.20
N LYS A 75 1.21 -13.82 0.44
CA LYS A 75 1.74 -15.08 1.01
C LYS A 75 2.92 -14.82 1.94
N VAL A 76 3.84 -13.94 1.53
CA VAL A 76 5.02 -13.59 2.33
C VAL A 76 4.60 -12.83 3.60
N ALA A 77 3.73 -11.84 3.49
CA ALA A 77 3.24 -11.05 4.63
C ALA A 77 2.52 -11.92 5.66
N LEU A 78 1.62 -12.81 5.20
CA LEU A 78 0.90 -13.74 6.08
C LEU A 78 1.85 -14.69 6.81
N ALA A 79 2.86 -15.22 6.13
CA ALA A 79 3.88 -16.09 6.72
C ALA A 79 4.76 -15.36 7.75
N ASP A 80 4.96 -14.04 7.58
CA ASP A 80 5.73 -13.17 8.50
C ASP A 80 4.87 -12.60 9.64
N GLY A 81 3.62 -13.05 9.79
CA GLY A 81 2.74 -12.70 10.91
C GLY A 81 1.84 -11.48 10.68
N ALA A 82 1.71 -10.99 9.45
CA ALA A 82 0.76 -9.94 9.12
C ALA A 82 -0.64 -10.48 8.88
N VAL A 83 -1.66 -9.72 9.23
CA VAL A 83 -3.03 -9.92 8.73
C VAL A 83 -3.08 -9.42 7.28
N VAL A 84 -3.74 -10.18 6.39
CA VAL A 84 -3.88 -9.80 4.99
C VAL A 84 -5.34 -9.64 4.63
N ALA A 85 -5.69 -8.50 4.04
CA ALA A 85 -7.03 -8.19 3.57
C ALA A 85 -7.05 -8.11 2.04
N PHE A 86 -7.88 -8.94 1.41
CA PHE A 86 -8.14 -8.90 -0.03
C PHE A 86 -9.45 -8.17 -0.26
N MET A 87 -9.36 -7.03 -0.92
CA MET A 87 -10.50 -6.13 -1.14
C MET A 87 -11.23 -6.49 -2.43
N ASP A 88 -12.58 -6.47 -2.44
CA ASP A 88 -13.35 -6.51 -3.68
C ASP A 88 -13.50 -5.11 -4.28
N GLY A 89 -13.18 -4.96 -5.56
CA GLY A 89 -13.42 -3.73 -6.32
C GLY A 89 -14.90 -3.48 -6.57
N ALA A 90 -15.24 -2.27 -6.99
CA ALA A 90 -16.59 -1.96 -7.46
C ALA A 90 -16.84 -2.57 -8.85
N THR A 91 -18.09 -2.90 -9.16
CA THR A 91 -18.48 -3.38 -10.49
C THR A 91 -18.40 -2.25 -11.51
N GLY A 92 -17.53 -2.41 -12.49
CA GLY A 92 -17.38 -1.53 -13.65
C GLY A 92 -17.84 -2.21 -14.93
N GLY A 93 -17.62 -1.58 -16.08
CA GLY A 93 -18.03 -2.09 -17.40
C GLY A 93 -17.34 -3.40 -17.84
N MET A 94 -16.19 -3.73 -17.24
CA MET A 94 -15.41 -4.94 -17.53
C MET A 94 -15.34 -5.91 -16.35
N GLY A 95 -16.21 -5.79 -15.34
CA GLY A 95 -16.14 -6.57 -14.10
C GLY A 95 -15.69 -5.72 -12.92
N GLN A 96 -15.15 -6.34 -11.87
CA GLN A 96 -14.66 -5.58 -10.72
C GLN A 96 -13.39 -4.78 -11.08
N ALA A 97 -13.35 -3.54 -10.61
CA ALA A 97 -12.29 -2.58 -10.90
C ALA A 97 -12.17 -1.54 -9.79
N TRP A 98 -11.14 -0.70 -9.87
CA TRP A 98 -10.84 0.38 -8.94
C TRP A 98 -10.96 1.73 -9.65
N ASN A 99 -11.30 2.77 -8.90
CA ASN A 99 -11.20 4.15 -9.34
C ASN A 99 -9.75 4.63 -9.18
N VAL A 100 -9.02 4.68 -10.28
CA VAL A 100 -7.59 5.07 -10.30
C VAL A 100 -7.36 6.33 -11.13
N GLY A 101 -8.26 7.28 -11.03
CA GLY A 101 -8.23 8.54 -11.75
C GLY A 101 -9.32 8.61 -12.80
N PRO A 102 -9.01 8.81 -14.11
CA PRO A 102 -10.02 8.84 -15.17
C PRO A 102 -10.60 7.45 -15.49
N CYS A 103 -10.02 6.41 -14.94
CA CYS A 103 -10.33 4.99 -15.11
C CYS A 103 -10.57 4.37 -13.72
N CYS A 104 -11.32 3.33 -13.50
CA CYS A 104 -12.11 2.56 -14.46
C CYS A 104 -13.51 2.35 -13.89
N THR A 105 -13.75 2.84 -12.66
CA THR A 105 -15.05 3.01 -12.00
C THR A 105 -15.16 4.43 -11.46
N ASP A 106 -16.35 4.82 -11.06
CA ASP A 106 -16.58 6.10 -10.39
C ASP A 106 -16.85 5.90 -8.88
N ALA A 107 -16.50 4.70 -8.35
CA ALA A 107 -16.70 4.37 -6.95
C ALA A 107 -15.72 5.14 -6.04
N ASP A 108 -16.16 5.43 -4.82
CA ASP A 108 -15.29 6.00 -3.80
C ASP A 108 -14.50 4.91 -3.07
N ASP A 109 -13.42 4.46 -3.71
CA ASP A 109 -12.55 3.42 -3.16
C ASP A 109 -11.68 3.91 -2.00
N ILE A 110 -11.51 5.22 -1.88
CA ILE A 110 -10.80 5.84 -0.76
C ILE A 110 -11.65 5.71 0.51
N THR A 111 -12.92 6.10 0.47
CA THR A 111 -13.83 5.92 1.60
C THR A 111 -14.01 4.44 1.94
N PHE A 112 -14.16 3.56 0.93
CA PHE A 112 -14.23 2.12 1.15
C PHE A 112 -13.00 1.58 1.92
N THR A 113 -11.79 2.04 1.56
CA THR A 113 -10.56 1.63 2.24
C THR A 113 -10.52 2.19 3.68
N LYS A 114 -10.91 3.44 3.89
CA LYS A 114 -11.01 4.06 5.23
C LYS A 114 -11.97 3.30 6.15
N ASP A 115 -13.15 3.00 5.65
CA ASP A 115 -14.17 2.29 6.42
C ASP A 115 -13.71 0.89 6.80
N PHE A 116 -13.00 0.21 5.88
CA PHE A 116 -12.38 -1.07 6.19
C PHE A 116 -11.30 -0.94 7.27
N ILE A 117 -10.37 0.02 7.14
CA ILE A 117 -9.31 0.24 8.15
C ILE A 117 -9.93 0.48 9.53
N LYS A 118 -10.94 1.32 9.61
CA LYS A 118 -11.66 1.59 10.86
C LYS A 118 -12.25 0.30 11.43
N GLU A 119 -13.02 -0.44 10.64
CA GLU A 119 -13.70 -1.64 11.12
C GLU A 119 -12.73 -2.74 11.57
N ILE A 120 -11.66 -2.98 10.80
CA ILE A 120 -10.71 -4.03 11.15
C ILE A 120 -9.87 -3.68 12.39
N THR A 121 -9.48 -2.41 12.55
CA THR A 121 -8.73 -1.97 13.73
C THR A 121 -9.57 -1.94 15.00
N GLU A 122 -10.88 -1.70 14.88
CA GLU A 122 -11.81 -1.83 16.01
C GLU A 122 -11.99 -3.29 16.44
N LYS A 123 -12.09 -4.22 15.49
CA LYS A 123 -12.49 -5.62 15.76
C LYS A 123 -11.33 -6.61 15.89
N ALA A 124 -10.19 -6.36 15.27
CA ALA A 124 -9.01 -7.23 15.30
C ALA A 124 -7.82 -6.53 15.96
N CYS A 125 -6.89 -7.31 16.48
CA CYS A 125 -5.67 -6.80 17.10
C CYS A 125 -4.63 -6.36 16.05
N ILE A 126 -4.95 -5.28 15.33
CA ILE A 126 -4.09 -4.67 14.32
C ILE A 126 -3.28 -3.54 14.95
N ASP A 127 -2.02 -3.41 14.56
CA ASP A 127 -1.20 -2.23 14.85
C ASP A 127 -1.58 -1.12 13.87
N PRO A 128 -2.24 -0.04 14.31
CA PRO A 128 -2.70 1.02 13.44
C PRO A 128 -1.55 1.81 12.79
N LYS A 129 -0.33 1.69 13.32
CA LYS A 129 0.86 2.33 12.73
C LYS A 129 1.50 1.48 11.62
N ARG A 130 1.15 0.21 11.51
CA ARG A 130 1.74 -0.71 10.53
C ARG A 130 0.68 -1.26 9.58
N ILE A 131 0.01 -0.35 8.86
CA ILE A 131 -0.95 -0.67 7.80
C ILE A 131 -0.29 -0.37 6.46
N TYR A 132 -0.27 -1.32 5.56
CA TYR A 132 0.41 -1.27 4.27
C TYR A 132 -0.53 -1.55 3.12
N ALA A 133 -0.17 -1.08 1.93
CA ALA A 133 -0.91 -1.35 0.70
C ALA A 133 -0.04 -2.04 -0.35
N ALA A 134 -0.61 -3.01 -1.05
CA ALA A 134 -0.02 -3.62 -2.22
C ALA A 134 -1.10 -4.03 -3.23
N GLY A 135 -0.70 -4.28 -4.46
CA GLY A 135 -1.58 -4.77 -5.50
C GLY A 135 -0.88 -4.91 -6.83
N PHE A 136 -1.57 -5.55 -7.75
CA PHE A 136 -1.07 -5.83 -9.09
C PHE A 136 -1.95 -5.19 -10.16
N SER A 137 -1.35 -4.72 -11.25
CA SER A 137 -2.07 -4.08 -12.36
C SER A 137 -2.93 -2.92 -11.83
N MET A 138 -4.23 -2.90 -12.09
CA MET A 138 -5.12 -1.88 -11.53
C MET A 138 -5.08 -1.83 -9.98
N GLY A 139 -4.89 -2.96 -9.30
CA GLY A 139 -4.65 -2.98 -7.85
C GLY A 139 -3.33 -2.30 -7.46
N GLY A 140 -2.30 -2.36 -8.31
CA GLY A 140 -1.09 -1.55 -8.16
C GLY A 140 -1.40 -0.05 -8.34
N GLY A 141 -2.30 0.29 -9.25
CA GLY A 141 -2.84 1.64 -9.39
C GLY A 141 -3.53 2.11 -8.12
N MET A 142 -4.39 1.27 -7.53
CA MET A 142 -5.04 1.59 -6.26
C MET A 142 -4.04 1.74 -5.12
N SER A 143 -2.95 0.95 -5.11
CA SER A 143 -1.86 1.09 -4.12
C SER A 143 -1.09 2.42 -4.25
N ASN A 144 -0.89 2.92 -5.48
CA ASN A 144 -0.40 4.29 -5.69
C ASN A 144 -1.42 5.32 -5.21
N TYR A 145 -2.71 5.08 -5.48
CA TYR A 145 -3.80 6.02 -5.18
C TYR A 145 -3.99 6.24 -3.68
N VAL A 146 -3.93 5.18 -2.88
CA VAL A 146 -4.00 5.32 -1.42
C VAL A 146 -2.82 6.11 -0.86
N GLY A 147 -1.65 6.07 -1.49
CA GLY A 147 -0.53 6.95 -1.13
C GLY A 147 -0.87 8.44 -1.30
N CYS A 148 -1.63 8.80 -2.35
CA CYS A 148 -2.05 10.18 -2.56
C CYS A 148 -3.06 10.69 -1.53
N PHE A 149 -3.92 9.82 -0.99
CA PHE A 149 -5.12 10.22 -0.24
C PHE A 149 -5.21 9.67 1.18
N LEU A 150 -4.43 8.64 1.51
CA LEU A 150 -4.44 7.94 2.81
C LEU A 150 -3.04 7.80 3.42
N ALA A 151 -2.10 8.67 3.07
CA ALA A 151 -0.76 8.65 3.65
C ALA A 151 -0.75 8.86 5.18
N ASP A 152 -1.83 9.37 5.75
CA ASP A 152 -2.05 9.50 7.20
C ASP A 152 -2.53 8.21 7.89
N GLN A 153 -2.98 7.20 7.13
CA GLN A 153 -3.50 5.93 7.65
C GLN A 153 -2.73 4.71 7.15
N ILE A 154 -2.02 4.83 6.01
CA ILE A 154 -1.23 3.76 5.40
C ILE A 154 0.25 4.15 5.49
N ALA A 155 1.06 3.29 6.09
CA ALA A 155 2.46 3.56 6.37
C ALA A 155 3.35 3.53 5.12
N ALA A 156 3.10 2.61 4.18
CA ALA A 156 3.87 2.45 2.95
C ALA A 156 3.09 1.65 1.90
N ALA A 157 3.52 1.70 0.63
CA ALA A 157 2.96 0.88 -0.45
C ALA A 157 4.01 0.17 -1.32
N ALA A 158 3.60 -0.98 -1.88
CA ALA A 158 4.40 -1.77 -2.83
C ALA A 158 3.58 -2.11 -4.09
N PRO A 159 3.30 -1.13 -4.96
CA PRO A 159 2.53 -1.33 -6.19
C PRO A 159 3.31 -2.10 -7.25
N SER A 160 2.60 -2.94 -8.02
CA SER A 160 3.15 -3.71 -9.13
C SER A 160 2.43 -3.41 -10.44
N ALA A 161 3.20 -3.21 -11.51
CA ALA A 161 2.76 -3.07 -12.89
C ALA A 161 1.69 -1.98 -13.13
N PHE A 162 1.83 -0.83 -12.45
CA PHE A 162 0.98 0.34 -12.66
C PHE A 162 1.66 1.63 -12.19
N ASP A 163 1.35 2.76 -12.84
CA ASP A 163 1.81 4.11 -12.45
C ASP A 163 0.62 4.95 -12.00
N LEU A 164 0.88 6.12 -11.43
CA LEU A 164 -0.14 7.16 -11.31
C LEU A 164 -0.67 7.56 -12.68
N ALA A 165 -1.95 7.87 -12.75
CA ALA A 165 -2.54 8.51 -13.91
C ALA A 165 -1.98 9.94 -14.05
N LYS A 166 -1.52 10.28 -15.27
CA LYS A 166 -0.97 11.61 -15.55
C LYS A 166 -1.99 12.71 -15.27
N GLU A 167 -3.26 12.46 -15.57
CA GLU A 167 -4.38 13.38 -15.34
C GLU A 167 -4.55 13.73 -13.85
N ILE A 168 -4.26 12.81 -12.94
CA ILE A 168 -4.33 13.07 -11.48
C ILE A 168 -3.17 13.94 -11.02
N VAL A 169 -1.97 13.70 -11.55
CA VAL A 169 -0.77 14.45 -11.21
C VAL A 169 -0.86 15.87 -11.76
N GLU A 170 -1.20 16.04 -13.04
CA GLU A 170 -1.34 17.36 -13.69
C GLU A 170 -2.47 18.19 -13.10
N ALA A 171 -3.56 17.57 -12.66
CA ALA A 171 -4.63 18.25 -11.93
C ALA A 171 -4.26 18.60 -10.48
N GLY A 172 -3.05 18.22 -10.01
CA GLY A 172 -2.60 18.44 -8.64
C GLY A 172 -3.47 17.76 -7.59
N LYS A 173 -4.09 16.63 -7.93
CA LYS A 173 -4.97 15.87 -7.03
C LYS A 173 -4.22 14.88 -6.15
N CYS A 174 -3.04 14.40 -6.56
CA CYS A 174 -2.20 13.58 -5.71
C CYS A 174 -1.41 14.48 -4.74
N LYS A 175 -1.84 14.54 -3.50
CA LYS A 175 -1.21 15.36 -2.44
C LYS A 175 -1.12 14.55 -1.15
N PRO A 176 -0.10 13.71 -1.00
CA PRO A 176 0.11 12.95 0.24
C PRO A 176 0.15 13.89 1.46
N ALA A 177 -0.52 13.49 2.54
CA ALA A 177 -0.55 14.27 3.79
C ALA A 177 0.83 14.30 4.51
N ARG A 178 1.71 13.38 4.17
CA ARG A 178 3.12 13.29 4.60
C ARG A 178 3.94 12.66 3.48
N ALA A 179 5.27 12.68 3.59
CA ALA A 179 6.12 11.86 2.73
C ALA A 179 5.73 10.38 2.84
N PHE A 180 5.57 9.71 1.70
CA PHE A 180 4.95 8.39 1.60
C PHE A 180 5.90 7.33 1.04
N PRO A 181 6.44 6.43 1.85
CA PRO A 181 7.34 5.37 1.39
C PRO A 181 6.66 4.48 0.34
N ILE A 182 7.32 4.32 -0.83
CA ILE A 182 6.74 3.55 -1.94
C ILE A 182 7.83 2.82 -2.74
N LEU A 183 7.59 1.54 -3.05
CA LEU A 183 8.46 0.72 -3.90
C LEU A 183 7.66 0.15 -5.08
N ASN A 184 7.85 0.73 -6.26
CA ASN A 184 7.18 0.31 -7.48
C ASN A 184 7.94 -0.81 -8.20
N PHE A 185 7.22 -1.82 -8.73
CA PHE A 185 7.77 -2.90 -9.55
C PHE A 185 7.25 -2.78 -10.98
N ARG A 186 8.16 -2.65 -11.97
CA ARG A 186 7.79 -2.41 -13.37
C ARG A 186 8.61 -3.26 -14.34
N GLY A 187 7.92 -3.99 -15.20
CA GLY A 187 8.53 -4.76 -16.29
C GLY A 187 8.80 -3.91 -17.53
N THR A 188 9.99 -4.04 -18.15
CA THR A 188 10.34 -3.25 -19.35
C THR A 188 9.66 -3.72 -20.63
N SER A 189 9.13 -4.95 -20.63
CA SER A 189 8.35 -5.53 -21.76
C SER A 189 6.85 -5.60 -21.44
N ASP A 190 6.37 -4.82 -20.43
CA ASP A 190 4.94 -4.71 -20.13
C ASP A 190 4.24 -4.01 -21.31
N ASN A 191 3.33 -4.72 -21.97
CA ASN A 191 2.57 -4.24 -23.13
C ASN A 191 1.14 -3.80 -22.76
N ILE A 192 0.75 -3.85 -21.49
CA ILE A 192 -0.55 -3.42 -20.98
C ILE A 192 -0.43 -2.07 -20.30
N VAL A 193 0.47 -1.97 -19.30
CA VAL A 193 0.89 -0.72 -18.68
C VAL A 193 2.33 -0.45 -19.10
N MET A 194 2.50 0.21 -20.21
CA MET A 194 3.81 0.40 -20.87
C MET A 194 4.83 1.04 -19.92
N TYR A 195 6.04 0.47 -19.87
CA TYR A 195 7.11 0.98 -19.02
C TYR A 195 7.42 2.46 -19.25
N ASN A 196 7.37 2.89 -20.50
CA ASN A 196 7.63 4.29 -20.89
C ASN A 196 6.38 5.19 -20.78
N GLY A 197 5.26 4.64 -20.30
CA GLY A 197 4.00 5.37 -20.18
C GLY A 197 3.26 5.54 -21.52
N GLY A 198 2.25 6.38 -21.50
CA GLY A 198 1.43 6.68 -22.68
C GLY A 198 -0.05 6.42 -22.46
N LEU A 199 -0.85 6.76 -23.48
CA LEU A 199 -2.29 6.59 -23.45
C LEU A 199 -2.68 5.11 -23.55
N SER A 200 -3.50 4.67 -22.62
CA SER A 200 -4.13 3.34 -22.62
C SER A 200 -5.64 3.48 -22.80
N GLN A 201 -6.20 2.65 -23.65
CA GLN A 201 -7.64 2.54 -23.92
C GLN A 201 -8.14 1.11 -23.66
N VAL A 202 -7.44 0.37 -22.80
CA VAL A 202 -7.81 -1.02 -22.43
C VAL A 202 -9.22 -1.10 -21.89
N VAL A 203 -9.67 -0.07 -21.13
CA VAL A 203 -11.06 0.02 -20.67
C VAL A 203 -11.85 0.92 -21.62
N PRO A 204 -12.83 0.40 -22.36
CA PRO A 204 -13.62 1.18 -23.31
C PRO A 204 -14.28 2.40 -22.64
N GLY A 205 -14.13 3.56 -23.26
CA GLY A 205 -14.73 4.81 -22.78
C GLY A 205 -14.10 5.40 -21.50
N LYS A 206 -13.06 4.77 -20.97
CA LYS A 206 -12.33 5.22 -19.77
C LYS A 206 -10.81 5.27 -20.06
N PRO A 207 -10.34 6.13 -20.97
CA PRO A 207 -8.91 6.25 -21.27
C PRO A 207 -8.14 6.74 -20.06
N ILE A 208 -6.88 6.28 -19.93
CA ILE A 208 -5.95 6.70 -18.89
C ILE A 208 -4.57 6.91 -19.51
N THR A 209 -3.88 7.97 -19.12
CA THR A 209 -2.50 8.20 -19.53
C THR A 209 -1.55 7.82 -18.42
N PHE A 210 -0.73 6.79 -18.63
CA PHE A 210 0.31 6.40 -17.68
C PHE A 210 1.50 7.34 -17.75
N MET A 211 2.06 7.67 -16.60
CA MET A 211 3.27 8.51 -16.52
C MET A 211 4.51 7.85 -17.11
N GLY A 212 4.57 6.52 -17.06
CA GLY A 212 5.77 5.73 -17.26
C GLY A 212 6.55 5.55 -15.96
N ALA A 213 7.23 4.40 -15.84
CA ALA A 213 7.87 3.97 -14.61
C ALA A 213 8.86 5.01 -14.04
N LYS A 214 9.72 5.55 -14.88
CA LYS A 214 10.73 6.54 -14.48
C LYS A 214 10.12 7.89 -14.08
N ASN A 215 9.10 8.36 -14.81
CA ASN A 215 8.41 9.60 -14.47
C ASN A 215 7.58 9.46 -13.20
N ASN A 216 6.92 8.32 -13.01
CA ASN A 216 6.20 8.00 -11.77
C ASN A 216 7.16 7.97 -10.56
N PHE A 217 8.32 7.35 -10.72
CA PHE A 217 9.37 7.33 -9.71
C PHE A 217 9.88 8.73 -9.36
N ALA A 218 10.17 9.56 -10.37
CA ALA A 218 10.61 10.94 -10.17
C ALA A 218 9.52 11.82 -9.52
N GLU A 219 8.26 11.62 -9.87
CA GLU A 219 7.15 12.40 -9.29
C GLU A 219 6.95 12.03 -7.81
N TRP A 220 7.00 10.75 -7.43
CA TRP A 220 6.98 10.34 -6.03
C TRP A 220 8.16 10.94 -5.26
N ALA A 221 9.39 10.88 -5.82
CA ALA A 221 10.56 11.48 -5.18
C ALA A 221 10.40 13.00 -4.98
N LYS A 222 9.79 13.68 -5.94
CA LYS A 222 9.47 15.12 -5.84
C LYS A 222 8.43 15.41 -4.76
N MET A 223 7.33 14.64 -4.72
CA MET A 223 6.28 14.80 -3.69
C MET A 223 6.82 14.56 -2.28
N ASP A 224 7.69 13.59 -2.13
CA ASP A 224 8.32 13.23 -0.86
C ASP A 224 9.54 14.09 -0.51
N GLY A 225 9.88 15.07 -1.36
CA GLY A 225 10.98 15.99 -1.14
C GLY A 225 12.32 15.27 -1.00
N CYS A 226 12.54 14.22 -1.80
CA CYS A 226 13.79 13.48 -1.83
C CYS A 226 14.94 14.34 -2.37
N SER A 227 16.14 14.14 -1.86
CA SER A 227 17.37 14.82 -2.27
C SER A 227 18.41 13.85 -2.82
N GLY A 228 19.43 14.39 -3.48
CA GLY A 228 20.52 13.60 -4.06
C GLY A 228 20.09 12.79 -5.29
N SER A 229 20.74 11.65 -5.51
CA SER A 229 20.47 10.71 -6.59
C SER A 229 20.05 9.36 -6.04
N PRO A 230 19.20 8.61 -6.74
CA PRO A 230 18.81 7.29 -6.27
C PRO A 230 19.99 6.34 -6.25
N LYS A 231 20.11 5.53 -5.21
CA LYS A 231 21.12 4.47 -5.11
C LYS A 231 20.71 3.31 -6.01
N ALA A 232 21.56 2.99 -6.96
CA ALA A 232 21.37 1.86 -7.84
C ALA A 232 21.48 0.53 -7.07
N ASN A 233 20.76 -0.50 -7.56
CA ASN A 233 20.74 -1.84 -7.03
C ASN A 233 20.34 -1.92 -5.53
N THR A 234 19.45 -1.03 -5.10
CA THR A 234 18.91 -0.94 -3.75
C THR A 234 17.38 -1.04 -3.81
N PRO A 235 16.74 -2.00 -3.16
CA PRO A 235 17.29 -3.09 -2.31
C PRO A 235 17.88 -4.28 -3.06
N GLY A 236 18.26 -4.16 -4.31
CA GLY A 236 18.84 -5.20 -5.16
C GLY A 236 17.97 -5.52 -6.39
N ASN A 237 18.41 -6.50 -7.21
CA ASN A 237 17.65 -7.04 -8.36
C ASN A 237 17.14 -5.97 -9.35
N GLY A 238 18.00 -4.99 -9.70
CA GLY A 238 17.65 -3.94 -10.66
C GLY A 238 16.78 -2.81 -10.09
N CYS A 239 16.65 -2.73 -8.78
CA CYS A 239 15.96 -1.62 -8.11
C CYS A 239 16.88 -0.40 -7.96
N GLU A 240 16.28 0.78 -7.88
CA GLU A 240 16.91 2.03 -7.52
C GLU A 240 16.07 2.73 -6.46
N MET A 241 16.71 3.42 -5.51
CA MET A 241 16.05 3.96 -4.32
C MET A 241 16.56 5.34 -3.95
N TYR A 242 15.66 6.31 -3.80
CA TYR A 242 15.93 7.52 -3.03
C TYR A 242 15.75 7.18 -1.54
N GLU A 243 16.80 7.39 -0.75
CA GLU A 243 16.79 7.11 0.70
C GLU A 243 16.76 8.38 1.55
N GLU A 244 17.07 9.54 0.95
CA GLU A 244 17.09 10.84 1.62
C GLU A 244 15.83 11.65 1.26
N CYS A 245 14.68 11.23 1.78
CA CYS A 245 13.41 11.90 1.62
C CYS A 245 12.91 12.45 2.96
N LYS A 246 11.91 13.35 2.92
CA LYS A 246 11.32 13.90 4.15
C LYS A 246 10.78 12.79 5.05
N ASP A 247 10.77 13.04 6.34
CA ASP A 247 10.22 12.17 7.39
C ASP A 247 10.76 10.73 7.36
N GLY A 248 11.95 10.51 6.76
CA GLY A 248 12.57 9.19 6.63
C GLY A 248 11.89 8.29 5.59
N ALA A 249 11.03 8.84 4.73
CA ALA A 249 10.46 8.10 3.62
C ALA A 249 11.53 7.65 2.63
N LYS A 250 11.22 6.62 1.85
CA LYS A 250 12.05 6.14 0.74
C LYS A 250 11.16 5.94 -0.49
N VAL A 251 11.70 6.29 -1.65
CA VAL A 251 11.00 6.09 -2.93
C VAL A 251 11.84 5.17 -3.79
N GLY A 252 11.26 4.07 -4.25
CA GLY A 252 11.95 3.05 -5.01
C GLY A 252 11.25 2.64 -6.30
N LEU A 253 12.06 2.20 -7.27
CA LEU A 253 11.64 1.60 -8.52
C LEU A 253 12.46 0.35 -8.78
N CYS A 254 11.81 -0.81 -8.85
CA CYS A 254 12.41 -2.06 -9.30
C CYS A 254 12.09 -2.29 -10.78
N THR A 255 13.08 -2.12 -11.64
CA THR A 255 12.99 -2.34 -13.08
C THR A 255 13.31 -3.80 -13.39
N ILE A 256 12.32 -4.56 -13.87
CA ILE A 256 12.47 -5.96 -14.24
C ILE A 256 12.75 -6.01 -15.74
N GLN A 257 14.01 -6.20 -16.10
CA GLN A 257 14.44 -6.25 -17.51
C GLN A 257 13.82 -7.43 -18.23
N GLY A 258 13.18 -7.17 -19.37
CA GLY A 258 12.43 -8.19 -20.13
C GLY A 258 11.15 -8.67 -19.45
N GLY A 259 10.85 -8.20 -18.26
CA GLY A 259 9.63 -8.54 -17.53
C GLY A 259 8.38 -7.99 -18.22
N GLY A 260 7.33 -8.81 -18.29
CA GLY A 260 6.02 -8.43 -18.79
C GLY A 260 5.11 -7.84 -17.71
N HIS A 261 3.79 -7.92 -17.97
CA HIS A 261 2.76 -7.48 -17.04
C HIS A 261 2.59 -8.51 -15.90
N ALA A 262 3.32 -8.35 -14.80
CA ALA A 262 3.37 -9.29 -13.69
C ALA A 262 3.49 -8.61 -12.32
N GLU A 263 3.09 -9.33 -11.26
CA GLU A 263 3.36 -8.92 -9.88
C GLU A 263 4.88 -8.90 -9.63
N GLY A 264 5.34 -7.93 -8.84
CA GLY A 264 6.74 -7.81 -8.43
C GLY A 264 7.17 -8.86 -7.42
N ASN A 265 8.45 -8.81 -7.02
CA ASN A 265 8.99 -9.72 -6.03
C ASN A 265 8.35 -9.47 -4.65
N GLY A 266 7.51 -10.41 -4.20
CA GLY A 266 6.77 -10.30 -2.95
C GLY A 266 7.66 -10.21 -1.71
N GLN A 267 8.82 -10.88 -1.70
CA GLN A 267 9.77 -10.83 -0.58
C GLN A 267 10.40 -9.42 -0.47
N GLN A 268 10.83 -8.83 -1.60
CA GLN A 268 11.36 -7.48 -1.61
C GLN A 268 10.29 -6.45 -1.22
N GLY A 269 9.09 -6.59 -1.77
CA GLY A 269 7.96 -5.70 -1.45
C GLY A 269 7.63 -5.73 0.02
N TRP A 270 7.50 -6.91 0.61
CA TRP A 270 7.18 -7.04 2.04
C TRP A 270 8.34 -6.58 2.93
N ALA A 271 9.59 -6.89 2.59
CA ALA A 271 10.77 -6.43 3.32
C ALA A 271 10.83 -4.90 3.36
N PHE A 272 10.54 -4.23 2.24
CA PHE A 272 10.44 -2.77 2.17
C PHE A 272 9.30 -2.23 3.05
N LEU A 273 8.08 -2.76 2.92
CA LEU A 273 6.92 -2.25 3.65
C LEU A 273 7.14 -2.23 5.16
N LYS A 274 7.68 -3.31 5.72
CA LYS A 274 7.85 -3.45 7.17
C LYS A 274 8.98 -2.60 7.78
N GLU A 275 9.74 -1.87 6.97
CA GLU A 275 10.68 -0.85 7.46
C GLU A 275 9.96 0.37 8.04
N PHE A 276 8.69 0.59 7.68
CA PHE A 276 7.97 1.83 7.96
C PHE A 276 6.82 1.63 8.95
N SER A 277 6.60 2.67 9.73
CA SER A 277 5.42 2.83 10.57
C SER A 277 4.95 4.28 10.52
N LEU A 278 3.68 4.52 10.81
CA LEU A 278 3.16 5.87 11.01
C LEU A 278 3.79 6.48 12.29
N PRO A 279 3.96 7.79 12.32
CA PRO A 279 4.55 8.50 13.45
C PRO A 279 3.73 8.38 14.75
#